data_079a6373e9420612c18fc707a4efdb12
#
_entry.id   079a6373e9420612c18fc707a4efdb12
#
_cell.length_a   1.000
_cell.length_b   1.000
_cell.length_c   1.000
_cell.angle_alpha   90.00
_cell.angle_beta   90.00
_cell.angle_gamma   90.00
#
_symmetry.space_group_name_H-M   'P 1'
#
loop_
_entity.id
_entity.type
_entity.pdbx_description
1 polymer ?
#
loop_
_entity_poly.entity_id
_entity_poly.type
_entity_poly.pdbx_seq_one_letter_code
_entity_poly.pdbx_strand_id
1 'polypeptide(L)'
;MYHHVESDQYSNSIELINEHFKFISNKYETIFPSEYKKSFVRIELCLVFDDAYFDFYFYVFPILKKYNIKVVLAVPTKFILDHSTLPDGARLQQKHNDMMTGENYKKFESFCTWSEIKEMVDSGHVAVASHGSKHHNFLAVDRDACVDELVNSKDKIKEKIGIDTNIFVYPYGKFNQDIFNLTKKYYLYQFSIGRLINLNVKTSIIYRVYADDMIDAKKVLSPKKILEYILFYILLTFFPRIRK
;
A
#
# COMPACT_ATOMS: atom_id res chain seq x y z
N MET A 1 6.64 -1.26 2.35
CA MET A 1 5.59 -0.28 2.08
C MET A 1 6.19 1.11 2.10
N TYR A 2 5.69 1.99 1.28
CA TYR A 2 6.07 3.39 1.10
C TYR A 2 4.82 4.26 1.16
N HIS A 3 4.98 5.58 1.39
CA HIS A 3 3.91 6.56 1.31
C HIS A 3 4.27 7.66 0.31
N HIS A 4 5.20 8.55 0.66
CA HIS A 4 5.57 9.73 -0.12
C HIS A 4 6.91 9.63 -0.85
N VAL A 5 7.05 10.51 -1.85
CA VAL A 5 8.33 10.82 -2.51
C VAL A 5 8.50 12.34 -2.59
N GLU A 6 9.68 12.85 -2.18
CA GLU A 6 9.98 14.29 -2.11
C GLU A 6 9.06 15.10 -1.19
N SER A 7 8.54 14.48 -0.12
CA SER A 7 7.67 15.15 0.87
C SER A 7 8.38 15.36 2.20
N ASP A 8 7.72 16.04 3.13
CA ASP A 8 8.27 16.42 4.44
C ASP A 8 8.24 15.29 5.49
N GLN A 9 7.40 14.27 5.30
CA GLN A 9 7.24 13.14 6.23
C GLN A 9 6.94 11.84 5.49
N TYR A 10 7.29 10.70 6.09
CA TYR A 10 7.05 9.35 5.53
C TYR A 10 7.49 9.23 4.07
N SER A 11 8.68 9.76 3.77
CA SER A 11 9.11 10.01 2.40
C SER A 11 10.49 9.47 2.11
N ASN A 12 10.75 9.23 0.84
CA ASN A 12 12.08 8.97 0.30
C ASN A 12 12.35 9.97 -0.83
N SER A 13 13.63 10.30 -1.09
CA SER A 13 13.96 11.07 -2.29
C SER A 13 13.72 10.24 -3.55
N ILE A 14 13.53 10.92 -4.69
CA ILE A 14 13.35 10.26 -5.98
C ILE A 14 14.59 9.44 -6.38
N GLU A 15 15.80 9.92 -6.05
CA GLU A 15 17.04 9.20 -6.28
C GLU A 15 17.06 7.88 -5.50
N LEU A 16 16.65 7.92 -4.22
CA LEU A 16 16.62 6.76 -3.35
C LEU A 16 15.59 5.72 -3.83
N ILE A 17 14.40 6.16 -4.25
CA ILE A 17 13.39 5.28 -4.88
C ILE A 17 13.95 4.64 -6.15
N ASN A 18 14.61 5.41 -7.01
CA ASN A 18 15.22 4.88 -8.23
C ASN A 18 16.33 3.86 -7.91
N GLU A 19 17.16 4.08 -6.90
CA GLU A 19 18.16 3.10 -6.44
C GLU A 19 17.52 1.83 -5.84
N HIS A 20 16.49 1.98 -5.00
CA HIS A 20 15.73 0.86 -4.45
C HIS A 20 15.15 -0.01 -5.56
N PHE A 21 14.49 0.59 -6.54
CA PHE A 21 13.81 -0.14 -7.60
C PHE A 21 14.79 -0.76 -8.60
N LYS A 22 15.90 -0.08 -8.90
CA LYS A 22 16.99 -0.67 -9.65
C LYS A 22 17.57 -1.91 -8.95
N PHE A 23 17.78 -1.86 -7.64
CA PHE A 23 18.26 -3.01 -6.87
C PHE A 23 17.22 -4.14 -6.84
N ILE A 24 15.95 -3.81 -6.61
CA ILE A 24 14.87 -4.79 -6.56
C ILE A 24 14.71 -5.50 -7.92
N SER A 25 14.63 -4.75 -9.01
CA SER A 25 14.45 -5.32 -10.36
C SER A 25 15.57 -6.25 -10.80
N ASN A 26 16.78 -6.03 -10.29
CA ASN A 26 17.93 -6.90 -10.58
C ASN A 26 17.97 -8.19 -9.77
N LYS A 27 17.25 -8.28 -8.64
CA LYS A 27 17.40 -9.40 -7.70
C LYS A 27 16.11 -10.15 -7.41
N TYR A 28 14.96 -9.50 -7.54
CA TYR A 28 13.70 -10.03 -7.09
C TYR A 28 12.63 -9.86 -8.17
N GLU A 29 11.71 -10.78 -8.23
CA GLU A 29 10.47 -10.63 -8.95
C GLU A 29 9.47 -9.85 -8.10
N THR A 30 8.82 -8.84 -8.69
CA THR A 30 7.73 -8.12 -8.05
C THR A 30 6.39 -8.64 -8.53
N ILE A 31 5.48 -8.95 -7.60
CA ILE A 31 4.21 -9.60 -7.88
C ILE A 31 3.04 -8.87 -7.22
N PHE A 32 1.86 -9.02 -7.80
CA PHE A 32 0.61 -8.75 -7.08
C PHE A 32 0.24 -9.94 -6.17
N PRO A 33 -0.56 -9.74 -5.10
CA PRO A 33 -0.94 -10.83 -4.20
C PRO A 33 -1.64 -12.00 -4.88
N SER A 34 -2.36 -11.72 -5.97
CA SER A 34 -3.06 -12.73 -6.79
C SER A 34 -2.12 -13.65 -7.57
N GLU A 35 -0.91 -13.21 -7.86
CA GLU A 35 0.11 -13.94 -8.60
C GLU A 35 0.97 -14.85 -7.71
N TYR A 36 0.87 -14.66 -6.37
CA TYR A 36 1.69 -15.42 -5.42
C TYR A 36 1.53 -16.93 -5.57
N LYS A 37 2.65 -17.60 -5.79
CA LYS A 37 2.77 -19.06 -5.78
C LYS A 37 3.71 -19.45 -4.65
N LYS A 38 3.20 -20.25 -3.70
CA LYS A 38 4.02 -20.71 -2.57
C LYS A 38 5.30 -21.36 -3.06
N SER A 39 6.43 -20.73 -2.77
CA SER A 39 7.77 -21.20 -3.09
C SER A 39 8.67 -21.05 -1.87
N PHE A 40 9.54 -22.02 -1.65
CA PHE A 40 10.60 -21.95 -0.63
C PHE A 40 11.97 -21.62 -1.23
N VAL A 41 12.03 -21.50 -2.56
CA VAL A 41 13.29 -21.30 -3.30
C VAL A 41 13.46 -19.85 -3.76
N ARG A 42 12.35 -19.14 -3.99
CA ARG A 42 12.35 -17.76 -4.48
C ARG A 42 11.67 -16.84 -3.49
N ILE A 43 12.27 -15.68 -3.29
CA ILE A 43 11.65 -14.54 -2.58
C ILE A 43 11.04 -13.64 -3.64
N GLU A 44 9.71 -13.53 -3.60
CA GLU A 44 8.93 -12.58 -4.39
C GLU A 44 8.58 -11.38 -3.52
N LEU A 45 8.56 -10.20 -4.10
CA LEU A 45 8.24 -8.97 -3.39
C LEU A 45 6.88 -8.42 -3.85
N CYS A 46 6.00 -8.14 -2.89
CA CYS A 46 4.81 -7.35 -3.11
C CYS A 46 5.07 -5.94 -2.55
N LEU A 47 5.32 -4.99 -3.43
CA LEU A 47 5.54 -3.60 -3.06
C LEU A 47 4.20 -2.90 -2.89
N VAL A 48 4.09 -2.01 -1.90
CA VAL A 48 2.85 -1.29 -1.60
C VAL A 48 3.18 0.17 -1.36
N PHE A 49 2.41 1.05 -1.99
CA PHE A 49 2.32 2.48 -1.65
C PHE A 49 0.96 2.76 -1.04
N ASP A 50 0.97 3.42 0.12
CA ASP A 50 -0.26 3.80 0.81
C ASP A 50 -0.71 5.21 0.39
N ASP A 51 -1.97 5.52 0.62
CA ASP A 51 -2.64 6.82 0.49
C ASP A 51 -2.85 7.38 -0.93
N ALA A 52 -2.23 6.82 -1.96
CA ALA A 52 -2.40 7.27 -3.35
C ALA A 52 -2.11 8.77 -3.55
N TYR A 53 -1.05 9.30 -2.97
CA TYR A 53 -0.60 10.68 -3.18
C TYR A 53 -0.16 10.92 -4.63
N PHE A 54 -0.29 12.17 -5.09
CA PHE A 54 0.05 12.56 -6.46
C PHE A 54 1.54 12.39 -6.79
N ASP A 55 2.43 12.50 -5.80
CA ASP A 55 3.86 12.27 -5.96
C ASP A 55 4.16 10.84 -6.44
N PHE A 56 3.33 9.85 -6.08
CA PHE A 56 3.43 8.50 -6.61
C PHE A 56 3.21 8.46 -8.14
N TYR A 57 2.18 9.12 -8.65
CA TYR A 57 1.93 9.19 -10.08
C TYR A 57 3.04 9.95 -10.80
N PHE A 58 3.45 11.09 -10.26
CA PHE A 58 4.40 11.99 -10.90
C PHE A 58 5.83 11.44 -10.91
N TYR A 59 6.32 10.93 -9.76
CA TYR A 59 7.72 10.48 -9.63
C TYR A 59 7.88 8.97 -9.75
N VAL A 60 7.00 8.18 -9.14
CA VAL A 60 7.20 6.73 -9.00
C VAL A 60 6.73 5.97 -10.23
N PHE A 61 5.58 6.31 -10.78
CA PHE A 61 5.02 5.58 -11.92
C PHE A 61 5.95 5.50 -13.14
N PRO A 62 6.66 6.56 -13.55
CA PRO A 62 7.68 6.45 -14.61
C PRO A 62 8.80 5.45 -14.28
N ILE A 63 9.19 5.36 -13.00
CA ILE A 63 10.24 4.44 -12.54
C ILE A 63 9.74 2.99 -12.56
N LEU A 64 8.46 2.75 -12.23
CA LEU A 64 7.84 1.41 -12.36
C LEU A 64 7.96 0.89 -13.79
N LYS A 65 7.60 1.71 -14.77
CA LYS A 65 7.71 1.38 -16.19
C LYS A 65 9.17 1.12 -16.61
N LYS A 66 10.10 1.97 -16.15
CA LYS A 66 11.53 1.84 -16.44
C LYS A 66 12.13 0.51 -16.00
N TYR A 67 11.75 0.02 -14.82
CA TYR A 67 12.32 -1.20 -14.21
C TYR A 67 11.39 -2.40 -14.27
N ASN A 68 10.24 -2.28 -14.93
CA ASN A 68 9.22 -3.32 -15.02
C ASN A 68 8.79 -3.85 -13.63
N ILE A 69 8.49 -2.93 -12.71
CA ILE A 69 8.12 -3.22 -11.32
C ILE A 69 6.60 -3.16 -11.15
N LYS A 70 6.06 -4.10 -10.38
CA LYS A 70 4.66 -4.14 -9.97
C LYS A 70 4.49 -3.60 -8.55
N VAL A 71 3.44 -2.80 -8.33
CA VAL A 71 3.12 -2.17 -7.06
C VAL A 71 1.62 -2.26 -6.77
N VAL A 72 1.25 -2.47 -5.53
CA VAL A 72 -0.11 -2.26 -5.04
C VAL A 72 -0.24 -0.83 -4.54
N LEU A 73 -1.21 -0.08 -5.05
CA LEU A 73 -1.54 1.27 -4.60
C LEU A 73 -2.78 1.21 -3.72
N ALA A 74 -2.65 1.59 -2.45
CA ALA A 74 -3.75 1.60 -1.49
C ALA A 74 -4.47 2.97 -1.53
N VAL A 75 -5.76 2.94 -1.85
CA VAL A 75 -6.54 4.14 -2.20
C VAL A 75 -7.60 4.44 -1.14
N PRO A 76 -7.50 5.56 -0.40
CA PRO A 76 -8.56 6.08 0.47
C PRO A 76 -9.58 6.86 -0.38
N THR A 77 -10.67 6.19 -0.77
CA THR A 77 -11.49 6.58 -1.93
C THR A 77 -12.22 7.92 -1.81
N LYS A 78 -12.45 8.42 -0.59
CA LYS A 78 -13.10 9.72 -0.37
C LYS A 78 -12.18 10.89 -0.75
N PHE A 79 -10.88 10.69 -0.76
CA PHE A 79 -9.89 11.73 -1.05
C PHE A 79 -9.60 11.87 -2.53
N ILE A 80 -10.04 10.93 -3.35
CA ILE A 80 -9.74 10.87 -4.77
C ILE A 80 -10.77 11.65 -5.58
N LEU A 81 -10.31 12.63 -6.34
CA LEU A 81 -11.12 13.44 -7.24
C LEU A 81 -11.17 12.81 -8.64
N ASP A 82 -12.18 13.18 -9.43
CA ASP A 82 -12.23 12.77 -10.84
C ASP A 82 -11.15 13.45 -11.67
N HIS A 83 -10.93 14.75 -11.41
CA HIS A 83 -9.96 15.61 -12.10
C HIS A 83 -9.31 16.56 -11.11
N SER A 84 -8.11 17.02 -11.42
CA SER A 84 -7.44 18.13 -10.75
C SER A 84 -7.46 19.37 -11.65
N THR A 85 -7.64 20.53 -11.04
CA THR A 85 -7.54 21.83 -11.72
C THR A 85 -6.22 22.54 -11.41
N LEU A 86 -5.47 22.01 -10.43
CA LEU A 86 -4.19 22.56 -10.02
C LEU A 86 -3.05 22.08 -10.93
N PRO A 87 -2.06 22.94 -11.20
CA PRO A 87 -0.84 22.51 -11.86
C PRO A 87 -0.03 21.55 -10.97
N ASP A 88 0.73 20.65 -11.58
CA ASP A 88 1.50 19.60 -10.90
C ASP A 88 2.37 20.15 -9.76
N GLY A 89 3.06 21.27 -9.99
CA GLY A 89 3.90 21.89 -8.96
C GLY A 89 3.13 22.30 -7.70
N ALA A 90 1.87 22.71 -7.82
CA ALA A 90 1.03 23.06 -6.66
C ALA A 90 0.53 21.80 -5.94
N ARG A 91 0.26 20.71 -6.68
CA ARG A 91 -0.13 19.41 -6.11
C ARG A 91 1.02 18.76 -5.34
N LEU A 92 2.28 18.95 -5.78
CA LEU A 92 3.47 18.38 -5.15
C LEU A 92 3.96 19.15 -3.92
N GLN A 93 3.54 20.41 -3.72
CA GLN A 93 4.01 21.24 -2.60
C GLN A 93 3.26 21.03 -1.29
N GLN A 94 2.32 20.08 -1.24
CA GLN A 94 1.51 19.88 -0.05
C GLN A 94 2.27 19.09 1.03
N LYS A 95 2.10 19.49 2.29
CA LYS A 95 2.66 18.80 3.44
C LYS A 95 1.75 17.67 3.87
N HIS A 96 2.36 16.56 4.33
CA HIS A 96 1.62 15.38 4.77
C HIS A 96 0.50 15.69 5.77
N ASN A 97 0.77 16.46 6.81
CA ASN A 97 -0.23 16.80 7.83
C ASN A 97 -1.41 17.61 7.28
N ASP A 98 -1.19 18.43 6.26
CA ASP A 98 -2.24 19.25 5.65
C ASP A 98 -3.15 18.41 4.73
N MET A 99 -2.62 17.33 4.17
CA MET A 99 -3.35 16.43 3.27
C MET A 99 -4.34 15.51 3.99
N MET A 100 -3.96 15.01 5.17
CA MET A 100 -4.75 14.00 5.89
C MET A 100 -5.70 14.58 6.92
N THR A 101 -5.71 15.91 7.15
CA THR A 101 -6.54 16.55 8.15
C THR A 101 -7.71 17.33 7.55
N GLY A 102 -8.93 17.00 8.00
CA GLY A 102 -10.13 17.76 7.72
C GLY A 102 -10.55 17.80 6.23
N GLU A 103 -10.99 18.99 5.77
CA GLU A 103 -11.42 19.21 4.39
C GLU A 103 -10.30 19.72 3.46
N ASN A 104 -9.08 19.84 3.97
CA ASN A 104 -7.96 20.40 3.23
C ASN A 104 -7.58 19.60 1.97
N TYR A 105 -7.76 18.27 2.00
CA TYR A 105 -7.50 17.41 0.83
C TYR A 105 -8.29 17.83 -0.41
N LYS A 106 -9.52 18.35 -0.25
CA LYS A 106 -10.32 18.86 -1.37
C LYS A 106 -9.77 20.18 -1.93
N LYS A 107 -9.08 20.93 -1.08
CA LYS A 107 -8.56 22.25 -1.43
C LYS A 107 -7.29 22.17 -2.25
N PHE A 108 -6.45 21.19 -1.99
CA PHE A 108 -5.11 21.12 -2.57
C PHE A 108 -4.94 20.06 -3.66
N GLU A 109 -5.89 19.14 -3.82
CA GLU A 109 -5.86 18.12 -4.87
C GLU A 109 -4.56 17.29 -4.89
N SER A 110 -4.03 16.98 -3.70
CA SER A 110 -2.69 16.37 -3.51
C SER A 110 -2.67 14.87 -3.75
N PHE A 111 -3.84 14.26 -3.91
CA PHE A 111 -3.97 12.83 -4.21
C PHE A 111 -4.01 12.60 -5.72
N CYS A 112 -3.72 11.39 -6.15
CA CYS A 112 -4.00 10.97 -7.52
C CYS A 112 -5.48 11.16 -7.84
N THR A 113 -5.80 11.48 -9.08
CA THR A 113 -7.17 11.46 -9.59
C THR A 113 -7.56 10.06 -10.05
N TRP A 114 -8.86 9.81 -10.21
CA TRP A 114 -9.34 8.53 -10.75
C TRP A 114 -8.83 8.26 -12.17
N SER A 115 -8.65 9.29 -13.00
CA SER A 115 -8.07 9.16 -14.34
C SER A 115 -6.61 8.71 -14.29
N GLU A 116 -5.80 9.28 -13.39
CA GLU A 116 -4.40 8.89 -13.18
C GLU A 116 -4.28 7.47 -12.62
N ILE A 117 -5.13 7.12 -11.64
CA ILE A 117 -5.18 5.75 -11.10
C ILE A 117 -5.55 4.75 -12.19
N LYS A 118 -6.53 5.09 -13.05
CA LYS A 118 -6.92 4.22 -14.16
C LYS A 118 -5.77 4.04 -15.16
N GLU A 119 -5.05 5.09 -15.54
CA GLU A 119 -3.88 5.01 -16.41
C GLU A 119 -2.83 4.07 -15.84
N MET A 120 -2.53 4.21 -14.54
CA MET A 120 -1.56 3.36 -13.86
C MET A 120 -1.97 1.88 -13.86
N VAL A 121 -3.25 1.59 -13.63
CA VAL A 121 -3.79 0.22 -13.67
C VAL A 121 -3.75 -0.36 -15.08
N ASP A 122 -4.17 0.40 -16.07
CA ASP A 122 -4.19 -0.03 -17.50
C ASP A 122 -2.77 -0.33 -18.01
N SER A 123 -1.74 0.26 -17.41
CA SER A 123 -0.33 -0.05 -17.72
C SER A 123 0.13 -1.46 -17.30
N GLY A 124 -0.61 -2.13 -16.41
CA GLY A 124 -0.25 -3.43 -15.83
C GLY A 124 0.82 -3.38 -14.71
N HIS A 125 1.33 -2.21 -14.36
CA HIS A 125 2.32 -2.05 -13.28
C HIS A 125 1.69 -1.80 -11.91
N VAL A 126 0.43 -1.38 -11.85
CA VAL A 126 -0.26 -1.01 -10.62
C VAL A 126 -1.53 -1.82 -10.43
N ALA A 127 -1.69 -2.44 -9.27
CA ALA A 127 -2.96 -2.98 -8.80
C ALA A 127 -3.54 -2.09 -7.70
N VAL A 128 -4.84 -1.83 -7.71
CA VAL A 128 -5.50 -1.02 -6.70
C VAL A 128 -5.95 -1.88 -5.53
N ALA A 129 -5.63 -1.43 -4.33
CA ALA A 129 -6.20 -1.89 -3.07
C ALA A 129 -7.12 -0.83 -2.47
N SER A 130 -8.16 -1.25 -1.75
CA SER A 130 -8.88 -0.34 -0.88
C SER A 130 -8.04 0.01 0.35
N HIS A 131 -8.04 1.30 0.72
CA HIS A 131 -7.49 1.80 1.98
C HIS A 131 -8.60 2.40 2.88
N GLY A 132 -9.80 1.84 2.78
CA GLY A 132 -11.02 2.39 3.31
C GLY A 132 -11.57 3.54 2.47
N SER A 133 -12.69 4.09 2.89
CA SER A 133 -13.25 5.28 2.26
C SER A 133 -12.63 6.56 2.83
N LYS A 134 -12.68 6.71 4.16
CA LYS A 134 -12.27 7.92 4.90
C LYS A 134 -10.95 7.77 5.63
N HIS A 135 -10.22 6.67 5.39
CA HIS A 135 -8.97 6.34 6.07
C HIS A 135 -9.12 6.26 7.60
N HIS A 136 -10.22 5.70 8.10
CA HIS A 136 -10.46 5.56 9.53
C HIS A 136 -9.57 4.48 10.16
N ASN A 137 -9.15 4.74 11.42
CA ASN A 137 -8.60 3.67 12.26
C ASN A 137 -9.74 2.72 12.66
N PHE A 138 -9.73 1.50 12.16
CA PHE A 138 -10.76 0.49 12.38
C PHE A 138 -10.94 0.06 13.85
N LEU A 139 -9.95 0.32 14.71
CA LEU A 139 -10.07 0.11 16.15
C LEU A 139 -10.74 1.29 16.90
N ALA A 140 -10.90 2.44 16.22
CA ALA A 140 -11.42 3.66 16.83
C ALA A 140 -12.86 4.00 16.39
N VAL A 141 -13.45 3.19 15.51
CA VAL A 141 -14.81 3.36 15.01
C VAL A 141 -15.65 2.13 15.31
N ASP A 142 -16.96 2.29 15.29
CA ASP A 142 -17.88 1.17 15.50
C ASP A 142 -17.92 0.20 14.30
N ARG A 143 -18.65 -0.91 14.48
CA ARG A 143 -18.72 -1.97 13.47
C ARG A 143 -19.41 -1.51 12.19
N ASP A 144 -20.44 -0.69 12.28
CA ASP A 144 -21.21 -0.24 11.13
C ASP A 144 -20.35 0.73 10.30
N ALA A 145 -19.63 1.63 10.94
CA ALA A 145 -18.63 2.47 10.28
C ALA A 145 -17.52 1.63 9.62
N CYS A 146 -17.07 0.53 10.24
CA CYS A 146 -16.13 -0.39 9.58
C CYS A 146 -16.73 -1.02 8.31
N VAL A 147 -17.99 -1.44 8.34
CA VAL A 147 -18.69 -1.99 7.15
C VAL A 147 -18.78 -0.93 6.07
N ASP A 148 -19.18 0.29 6.41
CA ASP A 148 -19.26 1.41 5.47
C ASP A 148 -17.92 1.71 4.81
N GLU A 149 -16.83 1.72 5.58
CA GLU A 149 -15.48 1.88 5.05
C GLU A 149 -15.12 0.82 4.00
N LEU A 150 -15.47 -0.45 4.30
CA LEU A 150 -15.16 -1.59 3.42
C LEU A 150 -16.01 -1.59 2.16
N VAL A 151 -17.32 -1.39 2.28
CA VAL A 151 -18.27 -1.47 1.16
C VAL A 151 -18.13 -0.25 0.27
N ASN A 152 -18.22 0.96 0.83
CA ASN A 152 -18.17 2.20 0.05
C ASN A 152 -16.86 2.34 -0.73
N SER A 153 -15.73 1.93 -0.15
CA SER A 153 -14.46 1.99 -0.86
C SER A 153 -14.37 0.99 -2.02
N LYS A 154 -14.88 -0.24 -1.82
CA LYS A 154 -14.92 -1.27 -2.86
C LYS A 154 -15.80 -0.85 -4.03
N ASP A 155 -17.01 -0.40 -3.72
CA ASP A 155 -18.00 0.04 -4.72
C ASP A 155 -17.48 1.26 -5.50
N LYS A 156 -16.82 2.19 -4.81
CA LYS A 156 -16.25 3.38 -5.43
C LYS A 156 -15.12 3.06 -6.41
N ILE A 157 -14.22 2.16 -6.04
CA ILE A 157 -13.16 1.67 -6.95
C ILE A 157 -13.79 1.02 -8.19
N LYS A 158 -14.78 0.16 -7.99
CA LYS A 158 -15.48 -0.51 -9.09
C LYS A 158 -16.23 0.47 -10.00
N GLU A 159 -16.92 1.46 -9.42
CA GLU A 159 -17.61 2.53 -10.16
C GLU A 159 -16.62 3.33 -11.03
N LYS A 160 -15.47 3.73 -10.48
CA LYS A 160 -14.56 4.69 -11.10
C LYS A 160 -13.61 4.09 -12.13
N ILE A 161 -13.10 2.91 -11.86
CA ILE A 161 -12.08 2.28 -12.72
C ILE A 161 -12.45 0.89 -13.22
N GLY A 162 -13.64 0.38 -12.88
CA GLY A 162 -14.13 -0.92 -13.35
C GLY A 162 -13.51 -2.14 -12.66
N ILE A 163 -12.71 -1.95 -11.60
CA ILE A 163 -12.00 -3.03 -10.91
C ILE A 163 -12.75 -3.45 -9.65
N ASP A 164 -13.14 -4.71 -9.58
CA ASP A 164 -13.64 -5.33 -8.34
C ASP A 164 -12.44 -5.81 -7.50
N THR A 165 -11.79 -4.86 -6.79
CA THR A 165 -10.61 -5.18 -6.00
C THR A 165 -10.92 -6.15 -4.87
N ASN A 166 -10.02 -7.12 -4.66
CA ASN A 166 -10.04 -8.07 -3.55
C ASN A 166 -8.90 -7.86 -2.55
N ILE A 167 -8.26 -6.69 -2.61
CA ILE A 167 -7.11 -6.29 -1.78
C ILE A 167 -7.54 -5.17 -0.85
N PHE A 168 -7.25 -5.32 0.44
CA PHE A 168 -7.47 -4.32 1.48
C PHE A 168 -6.18 -4.04 2.24
N VAL A 169 -5.89 -2.77 2.46
CA VAL A 169 -4.77 -2.30 3.28
C VAL A 169 -5.37 -1.57 4.49
N TYR A 170 -5.05 -2.04 5.70
CA TYR A 170 -5.57 -1.42 6.91
C TYR A 170 -4.93 -0.05 7.16
N PRO A 171 -5.72 1.04 7.26
CA PRO A 171 -5.22 2.33 7.70
C PRO A 171 -4.48 2.20 9.04
N TYR A 172 -3.33 2.85 9.15
CA TYR A 172 -2.42 2.76 10.31
C TYR A 172 -1.94 1.33 10.65
N GLY A 173 -2.23 0.33 9.81
CA GLY A 173 -1.99 -1.08 10.11
C GLY A 173 -2.81 -1.63 11.28
N LYS A 174 -3.88 -0.93 11.71
CA LYS A 174 -4.65 -1.24 12.93
C LYS A 174 -5.84 -2.15 12.63
N PHE A 175 -5.85 -3.31 13.28
CA PHE A 175 -6.95 -4.29 13.23
C PHE A 175 -6.93 -5.19 14.47
N ASN A 176 -8.03 -5.91 14.71
CA ASN A 176 -8.13 -7.03 15.62
C ASN A 176 -8.74 -8.24 14.90
N GLN A 177 -8.94 -9.35 15.60
CA GLN A 177 -9.48 -10.58 15.00
C GLN A 177 -10.90 -10.41 14.45
N ASP A 178 -11.74 -9.62 15.11
CA ASP A 178 -13.12 -9.39 14.66
C ASP A 178 -13.15 -8.56 13.37
N ILE A 179 -12.30 -7.52 13.30
CA ILE A 179 -12.13 -6.70 12.10
C ILE A 179 -11.52 -7.53 10.97
N PHE A 180 -10.53 -8.37 11.24
CA PHE A 180 -9.99 -9.30 10.25
C PHE A 180 -11.06 -10.21 9.67
N ASN A 181 -11.89 -10.82 10.51
CA ASN A 181 -12.99 -11.69 10.08
C ASN A 181 -14.08 -10.93 9.31
N LEU A 182 -14.35 -9.68 9.69
CA LEU A 182 -15.27 -8.80 8.99
C LEU A 182 -14.75 -8.47 7.59
N THR A 183 -13.52 -7.97 7.50
CA THR A 183 -12.86 -7.57 6.24
C THR A 183 -12.76 -8.74 5.25
N LYS A 184 -12.53 -9.97 5.76
CA LYS A 184 -12.44 -11.19 4.95
C LYS A 184 -13.72 -11.52 4.17
N LYS A 185 -14.85 -10.95 4.54
CA LYS A 185 -16.11 -11.11 3.80
C LYS A 185 -16.13 -10.33 2.48
N TYR A 186 -15.30 -9.30 2.37
CA TYR A 186 -15.26 -8.37 1.24
C TYR A 186 -13.96 -8.46 0.44
N TYR A 187 -12.83 -8.81 1.10
CA TYR A 187 -11.49 -8.79 0.54
C TYR A 187 -10.72 -10.06 0.87
N LEU A 188 -10.08 -10.64 -0.14
CA LEU A 188 -9.31 -11.88 0.01
C LEU A 188 -7.93 -11.62 0.61
N TYR A 189 -7.26 -10.54 0.18
CA TYR A 189 -5.91 -10.17 0.60
C TYR A 189 -5.97 -8.97 1.54
N GLN A 190 -5.41 -9.12 2.74
CA GLN A 190 -5.48 -8.10 3.77
C GLN A 190 -4.06 -7.77 4.24
N PHE A 191 -3.70 -6.49 4.19
CA PHE A 191 -2.36 -6.02 4.49
C PHE A 191 -2.33 -5.19 5.77
N SER A 192 -1.29 -5.44 6.59
CA SER A 192 -0.98 -4.65 7.76
C SER A 192 0.54 -4.38 7.86
N ILE A 193 0.97 -3.71 8.93
CA ILE A 193 2.38 -3.40 9.19
C ILE A 193 2.99 -4.52 10.04
N GLY A 194 4.20 -4.95 9.70
CA GLY A 194 4.93 -5.98 10.44
C GLY A 194 6.29 -6.28 9.83
N ARG A 195 7.04 -7.20 10.44
CA ARG A 195 8.41 -7.51 10.02
C ARG A 195 8.59 -9.01 9.90
N LEU A 196 7.83 -9.63 8.98
CA LEU A 196 7.92 -11.08 8.77
C LEU A 196 7.73 -11.48 7.32
N ILE A 197 8.16 -12.69 6.99
CA ILE A 197 7.87 -13.33 5.72
C ILE A 197 6.39 -13.80 5.69
N ASN A 198 5.77 -13.75 4.52
CA ASN A 198 4.38 -14.13 4.33
C ASN A 198 4.28 -15.42 3.53
N LEU A 199 3.93 -16.53 4.17
CA LEU A 199 3.82 -17.86 3.53
C LEU A 199 2.36 -18.26 3.24
N ASN A 200 1.39 -17.49 3.71
CA ASN A 200 -0.03 -17.78 3.55
C ASN A 200 -0.86 -16.51 3.33
N VAL A 201 -0.79 -15.99 2.10
CA VAL A 201 -1.34 -14.67 1.77
C VAL A 201 -2.88 -14.63 1.67
N LYS A 202 -3.55 -15.79 1.50
CA LYS A 202 -5.02 -15.84 1.34
C LYS A 202 -5.81 -16.01 2.65
N THR A 203 -5.18 -16.56 3.68
CA THR A 203 -5.88 -16.93 4.92
C THR A 203 -5.36 -16.22 6.15
N SER A 204 -4.31 -15.43 6.02
CA SER A 204 -3.73 -14.64 7.09
C SER A 204 -3.44 -13.21 6.63
N ILE A 205 -3.14 -12.35 7.59
CA ILE A 205 -2.65 -10.99 7.28
C ILE A 205 -1.31 -11.08 6.53
N ILE A 206 -1.19 -10.26 5.50
CA ILE A 206 0.07 -10.02 4.79
C ILE A 206 0.77 -8.84 5.49
N TYR A 207 1.87 -9.13 6.15
CA TYR A 207 2.63 -8.11 6.87
C TYR A 207 3.65 -7.45 5.96
N ARG A 208 3.77 -6.13 6.06
CA ARG A 208 4.63 -5.30 5.24
C ARG A 208 5.74 -4.69 6.07
N VAL A 209 6.95 -4.68 5.53
CA VAL A 209 8.09 -3.98 6.12
C VAL A 209 8.04 -2.51 5.71
N TYR A 210 8.30 -1.63 6.65
CA TYR A 210 8.37 -0.19 6.44
C TYR A 210 9.59 0.19 5.59
N ALA A 211 9.40 1.07 4.63
CA ALA A 211 10.44 1.48 3.69
C ALA A 211 10.59 3.01 3.52
N ASP A 212 9.73 3.79 4.20
CA ASP A 212 9.93 5.23 4.28
C ASP A 212 11.18 5.53 5.12
N ASP A 213 11.88 6.61 4.79
CA ASP A 213 13.16 7.03 5.40
C ASP A 213 14.26 5.95 5.33
N MET A 214 14.10 4.95 4.47
CA MET A 214 15.05 3.87 4.32
C MET A 214 16.21 4.30 3.43
N ILE A 215 17.40 4.40 4.02
CA ILE A 215 18.61 4.82 3.32
C ILE A 215 19.11 3.76 2.33
N ASP A 216 18.86 2.47 2.56
CA ASP A 216 19.40 1.39 1.72
C ASP A 216 18.52 0.15 1.74
N ALA A 217 17.85 -0.13 0.61
CA ALA A 217 17.02 -1.32 0.43
C ALA A 217 17.80 -2.64 0.63
N LYS A 218 19.11 -2.66 0.36
CA LYS A 218 19.96 -3.84 0.55
C LYS A 218 20.03 -4.28 2.01
N LYS A 219 19.93 -3.33 2.96
CA LYS A 219 19.95 -3.64 4.39
C LYS A 219 18.70 -4.39 4.82
N VAL A 220 17.53 -3.97 4.34
CA VAL A 220 16.22 -4.58 4.68
C VAL A 220 16.07 -5.95 4.04
N LEU A 221 16.59 -6.13 2.83
CA LEU A 221 16.56 -7.37 2.06
C LEU A 221 17.89 -8.16 2.18
N SER A 222 18.72 -7.88 3.19
CA SER A 222 19.94 -8.64 3.43
C SER A 222 19.61 -10.06 3.92
N PRO A 223 20.48 -11.05 3.65
CA PRO A 223 20.25 -12.43 4.10
C PRO A 223 20.01 -12.53 5.61
N LYS A 224 20.70 -11.71 6.41
CA LYS A 224 20.52 -11.63 7.87
C LYS A 224 19.10 -11.18 8.23
N LYS A 225 18.60 -10.12 7.58
CA LYS A 225 17.24 -9.61 7.82
C LYS A 225 16.16 -10.59 7.35
N ILE A 226 16.35 -11.22 6.21
CA ILE A 226 15.45 -12.25 5.71
C ILE A 226 15.36 -13.41 6.71
N LEU A 227 16.49 -13.85 7.28
CA LEU A 227 16.50 -14.87 8.32
C LEU A 227 15.75 -14.40 9.58
N GLU A 228 15.95 -13.15 10.03
CA GLU A 228 15.19 -12.56 11.14
C GLU A 228 13.68 -12.61 10.87
N TYR A 229 13.22 -12.26 9.65
CA TYR A 229 11.80 -12.30 9.26
C TYR A 229 11.24 -13.73 9.25
N ILE A 230 12.02 -14.71 8.82
CA ILE A 230 11.64 -16.14 8.86
C ILE A 230 11.51 -16.60 10.31
N LEU A 231 12.49 -16.29 11.17
CA LEU A 231 12.45 -16.65 12.58
C LEU A 231 11.26 -16.01 13.29
N PHE A 232 10.97 -14.76 12.99
CA PHE A 232 9.82 -14.06 13.56
C PHE A 232 8.48 -14.67 13.10
N TYR A 233 8.38 -15.08 11.83
CA TYR A 233 7.21 -15.81 11.34
C TYR A 233 7.02 -17.15 12.09
N ILE A 234 8.09 -17.92 12.28
CA ILE A 234 8.06 -19.19 13.03
C ILE A 234 7.59 -18.93 14.47
N LEU A 235 8.18 -17.94 15.13
CA LEU A 235 7.87 -17.57 16.51
C LEU A 235 6.39 -17.23 16.69
N LEU A 236 5.83 -16.38 15.81
CA LEU A 236 4.42 -16.01 15.85
C LEU A 236 3.47 -17.15 15.48
N THR A 237 3.94 -18.12 14.71
CA THR A 237 3.13 -19.30 14.35
C THR A 237 3.00 -20.26 15.53
N PHE A 238 4.10 -20.50 16.25
CA PHE A 238 4.11 -21.45 17.39
C PHE A 238 3.74 -20.79 18.72
N PHE A 239 3.91 -19.47 18.85
CA PHE A 239 3.61 -18.71 20.07
C PHE A 239 2.68 -17.52 19.79
N PRO A 240 1.40 -17.77 19.45
CA PRO A 240 0.48 -16.69 19.02
C PRO A 240 0.19 -15.65 20.12
N ARG A 241 0.50 -15.93 21.41
CA ARG A 241 0.34 -14.99 22.54
C ARG A 241 1.30 -13.78 22.49
N ILE A 242 2.34 -13.83 21.65
CA ILE A 242 3.30 -12.72 21.47
C ILE A 242 2.74 -11.62 20.54
N ARG A 243 1.56 -11.83 19.95
CA ARG A 243 0.87 -10.88 19.07
C ARG A 243 0.13 -9.72 19.78
N LYS A 244 0.22 -9.61 21.11
CA LYS A 244 -0.43 -8.54 21.87
C LYS A 244 0.39 -7.26 21.91
#